data_631af7af7bdb93e01a3d0b8c526f6758
#
_entry.id   631af7af7bdb93e01a3d0b8c526f6758
#
_cell.length_a   1.000
_cell.length_b   1.000
_cell.length_c   1.000
_cell.angle_alpha   90.00
_cell.angle_beta   90.00
_cell.angle_gamma   90.00
#
_symmetry.space_group_name_H-M   'P 1'
#
loop_
_entity.id
_entity.type
_entity.pdbx_description
1 polymer ?
#
loop_
_entity_poly.entity_id
_entity_poly.type
_entity_poly.pdbx_seq_one_letter_code
_entity_poly.pdbx_strand_id
1 'polypeptide(L)'
;MKMTIEEINAVIGVMTDLFPWANKKQIKEAMAAKLSSMSREDADRSLRPVKAGRVRLIDWIAAESILAKRDREYAEALAKRRV
;
A
#
# COMPACT_ATOMS: atom_id res chain seq x y z
N MET A 1 9.49 10.72 -4.70
CA MET A 1 10.64 9.81 -4.51
C MET A 1 10.19 8.55 -3.81
N LYS A 2 10.48 7.40 -4.39
CA LYS A 2 10.10 6.11 -3.82
C LYS A 2 10.96 5.78 -2.60
N MET A 3 10.38 5.01 -1.67
CA MET A 3 11.11 4.56 -0.49
C MET A 3 12.23 3.60 -0.84
N THR A 4 13.31 3.66 -0.06
CA THR A 4 14.38 2.67 -0.13
C THR A 4 13.92 1.37 0.53
N ILE A 5 14.65 0.27 0.28
CA ILE A 5 14.39 -1.02 0.93
C ILE A 5 14.46 -0.88 2.46
N GLU A 6 15.41 -0.11 2.97
CA GLU A 6 15.56 0.13 4.41
C GLU A 6 14.34 0.83 4.99
N GLU A 7 13.82 1.85 4.30
CA GLU A 7 12.61 2.54 4.72
C GLU A 7 11.40 1.62 4.71
N ILE A 8 11.25 0.81 3.66
CA ILE A 8 10.16 -0.16 3.55
C ILE A 8 10.21 -1.15 4.72
N ASN A 9 11.40 -1.70 5.00
CA ASN A 9 11.57 -2.63 6.12
C ASN A 9 11.27 -1.98 7.47
N ALA A 10 11.64 -0.72 7.65
CA ALA A 10 11.34 0.02 8.87
C ALA A 10 9.82 0.20 9.06
N VAL A 11 9.11 0.54 8.01
CA VAL A 11 7.64 0.68 8.05
C VAL A 11 7.00 -0.67 8.36
N ILE A 12 7.43 -1.74 7.70
CA ILE A 12 6.92 -3.09 7.95
C ILE A 12 7.17 -3.50 9.39
N GLY A 13 8.35 -3.18 9.94
CA GLY A 13 8.68 -3.46 11.34
C GLY A 13 7.71 -2.79 12.30
N VAL A 14 7.39 -1.52 12.08
CA VAL A 14 6.40 -0.79 12.90
C VAL A 14 5.03 -1.46 12.80
N MET A 15 4.59 -1.79 11.58
CA MET A 15 3.27 -2.38 11.38
C MET A 15 3.16 -3.77 11.96
N THR A 16 4.21 -4.59 11.91
CA THR A 16 4.20 -5.93 12.51
C THR A 16 4.28 -5.87 14.04
N ASP A 17 4.87 -4.82 14.61
CA ASP A 17 4.83 -4.58 16.06
C ASP A 17 3.42 -4.21 16.53
N LEU A 18 2.74 -3.36 15.78
CA LEU A 18 1.35 -2.95 16.10
C LEU A 18 0.36 -4.08 15.82
N PHE A 19 0.60 -4.87 14.79
CA PHE A 19 -0.28 -5.95 14.35
C PHE A 19 0.53 -7.24 14.19
N PRO A 20 0.74 -8.00 15.29
CA PRO A 20 1.58 -9.20 15.27
C PRO A 20 1.17 -10.26 14.23
N TRP A 21 -0.12 -10.35 13.91
CA TRP A 21 -0.61 -11.26 12.89
C TRP A 21 -0.03 -10.96 11.49
N ALA A 22 0.42 -9.73 11.27
CA ALA A 22 0.99 -9.29 9.99
C ALA A 22 2.45 -9.76 9.80
N ASN A 23 3.05 -10.42 10.79
CA ASN A 23 4.41 -10.92 10.71
C ASN A 23 4.54 -12.22 9.89
N LYS A 24 3.54 -12.57 9.13
CA LYS A 24 3.59 -13.70 8.19
C LYS A 24 4.28 -13.26 6.91
N LYS A 25 5.08 -14.16 6.32
CA LYS A 25 5.87 -13.87 5.13
C LYS A 25 5.01 -13.29 4.00
N GLN A 26 3.88 -13.90 3.71
CA GLN A 26 2.98 -13.46 2.64
C GLN A 26 2.44 -12.06 2.88
N ILE A 27 2.12 -11.73 4.13
CA ILE A 27 1.60 -10.40 4.47
C ILE A 27 2.70 -9.35 4.37
N LYS A 28 3.91 -9.67 4.85
CA LYS A 28 5.05 -8.77 4.72
C LYS A 28 5.40 -8.50 3.26
N GLU A 29 5.35 -9.52 2.40
CA GLU A 29 5.58 -9.38 0.96
C GLU A 29 4.52 -8.48 0.31
N ALA A 30 3.26 -8.63 0.69
CA ALA A 30 2.18 -7.79 0.18
C ALA A 30 2.35 -6.33 0.61
N MET A 31 2.73 -6.10 1.86
CA MET A 31 3.04 -4.75 2.35
C MET A 31 4.23 -4.14 1.60
N ALA A 32 5.30 -4.91 1.41
CA ALA A 32 6.49 -4.45 0.69
C ALA A 32 6.16 -4.07 -0.74
N ALA A 33 5.38 -4.90 -1.43
CA ALA A 33 4.95 -4.62 -2.81
C ALA A 33 4.18 -3.30 -2.90
N LYS A 34 3.26 -3.07 -1.97
CA LYS A 34 2.48 -1.83 -1.95
C LYS A 34 3.36 -0.62 -1.61
N LEU A 35 4.22 -0.75 -0.61
CA LEU A 35 5.10 0.34 -0.19
C LEU A 35 6.14 0.69 -1.25
N SER A 36 6.56 -0.25 -2.07
CA SER A 36 7.57 -0.02 -3.11
C SER A 36 7.14 1.00 -4.17
N SER A 37 5.85 1.21 -4.34
CA SER A 37 5.31 2.18 -5.29
C SER A 37 4.98 3.53 -4.65
N MET A 38 5.24 3.71 -3.36
CA MET A 38 4.90 4.91 -2.60
C MET A 38 6.14 5.70 -2.20
N SER A 39 5.97 7.01 -2.05
CA SER A 39 6.94 7.83 -1.31
C SER A 39 6.74 7.63 0.19
N ARG A 40 7.74 8.01 0.99
CA ARG A 40 7.65 7.95 2.44
C ARG A 40 6.47 8.78 2.96
N GLU A 41 6.25 9.95 2.39
CA GLU A 41 5.16 10.83 2.77
C GLU A 41 3.79 10.18 2.50
N ASP A 42 3.64 9.57 1.33
CA ASP A 42 2.39 8.90 0.96
C ASP A 42 2.13 7.68 1.85
N ALA A 43 3.17 6.91 2.15
CA ALA A 43 3.06 5.77 3.05
C ALA A 43 2.63 6.21 4.45
N ASP A 44 3.26 7.23 5.01
CA ASP A 44 2.92 7.74 6.34
C ASP A 44 1.50 8.28 6.38
N ARG A 45 1.09 9.01 5.33
CA ARG A 45 -0.26 9.57 5.23
C ARG A 45 -1.32 8.47 5.14
N SER A 46 -1.10 7.46 4.29
CA SER A 46 -2.07 6.38 4.09
C SER A 46 -2.17 5.44 5.27
N LEU A 47 -1.07 5.26 6.02
CA LEU A 47 -1.03 4.39 7.20
C LEU A 47 -1.52 5.07 8.48
N ARG A 48 -1.64 6.39 8.49
CA ARG A 48 -2.10 7.12 9.68
C ARG A 48 -3.46 6.62 10.17
N PRO A 49 -4.51 6.51 9.33
CA PRO A 49 -5.79 5.97 9.80
C PRO A 49 -5.70 4.50 10.21
N VAL A 50 -4.78 3.71 9.65
CA VAL A 50 -4.55 2.33 10.07
C VAL A 50 -4.02 2.30 11.50
N LYS A 51 -3.01 3.11 11.79
CA LYS A 51 -2.43 3.23 13.14
C LYS A 51 -3.44 3.75 14.16
N ALA A 52 -4.37 4.61 13.72
CA ALA A 52 -5.43 5.16 14.57
C ALA A 52 -6.62 4.21 14.76
N GLY A 53 -6.62 3.04 14.11
CA GLY A 53 -7.69 2.06 14.22
C GLY A 53 -8.94 2.37 13.40
N ARG A 54 -8.88 3.36 12.49
CA ARG A 54 -10.02 3.73 11.64
C ARG A 54 -10.12 2.90 10.37
N VAL A 55 -8.99 2.37 9.91
CA VAL A 55 -8.91 1.50 8.73
C VAL A 55 -8.16 0.24 9.15
N ARG A 56 -8.68 -0.92 8.76
CA ARG A 56 -8.00 -2.19 9.06
C ARG A 56 -6.76 -2.34 8.17
N LEU A 57 -5.69 -2.90 8.74
CA LEU A 57 -4.46 -3.13 7.98
C LEU A 57 -4.72 -4.00 6.76
N ILE A 58 -5.56 -5.04 6.89
CA ILE A 58 -5.87 -5.93 5.77
C ILE A 58 -6.57 -5.17 4.63
N ASP A 59 -7.42 -4.22 4.96
CA ASP A 59 -8.10 -3.40 3.95
C ASP A 59 -7.11 -2.46 3.26
N TRP A 60 -6.16 -1.91 4.01
CA TRP A 60 -5.11 -1.08 3.43
C TRP A 60 -4.23 -1.88 2.46
N ILE A 61 -3.87 -3.12 2.83
CA ILE A 61 -3.07 -4.01 1.98
C ILE A 61 -3.83 -4.33 0.68
N ALA A 62 -5.13 -4.61 0.79
CA ALA A 62 -5.96 -4.98 -0.34
C ALA A 62 -6.37 -3.81 -1.22
N ALA A 63 -6.32 -2.58 -0.70
CA ALA A 63 -6.73 -1.39 -1.44
C ALA A 63 -5.79 -1.11 -2.61
N GLU A 64 -6.37 -0.83 -3.77
CA GLU A 64 -5.62 -0.44 -4.95
C GLU A 64 -5.03 0.95 -4.77
N SER A 65 -3.80 1.18 -5.23
CA SER A 65 -3.21 2.51 -5.20
C SER A 65 -3.98 3.46 -6.13
N ILE A 66 -3.95 4.76 -5.80
CA ILE A 66 -4.63 5.78 -6.62
C ILE A 66 -4.09 5.77 -8.04
N LEU A 67 -2.78 5.61 -8.22
CA LEU A 67 -2.16 5.58 -9.55
C LEU A 67 -2.59 4.35 -10.34
N ALA A 68 -2.60 3.17 -9.72
CA ALA A 68 -3.04 1.94 -10.38
C ALA A 68 -4.52 2.03 -10.77
N LYS A 69 -5.35 2.60 -9.90
CA LYS A 69 -6.77 2.81 -10.18
C LYS A 69 -6.96 3.75 -11.37
N ARG A 70 -6.23 4.86 -11.42
CA ARG A 70 -6.29 5.81 -12.54
C ARG A 70 -5.86 5.17 -13.85
N ASP A 71 -4.79 4.39 -13.83
CA ASP A 71 -4.28 3.71 -15.03
C ASP A 71 -5.31 2.71 -15.54
N ARG A 72 -5.96 1.97 -14.65
CA ARG A 72 -7.01 1.03 -15.03
C ARG A 72 -8.22 1.77 -15.63
N GLU A 73 -8.67 2.84 -14.99
CA GLU A 73 -9.80 3.63 -15.48
C GLU A 73 -9.51 4.25 -16.85
N TYR A 74 -8.27 4.72 -17.06
CA TYR A 74 -7.83 5.26 -18.32
C TYR A 74 -7.84 4.18 -19.42
N ALA A 75 -7.32 3.01 -19.11
CA ALA A 75 -7.30 1.88 -20.06
C ALA A 75 -8.73 1.45 -20.43
N GLU A 76 -9.64 1.39 -19.47
CA GLU A 76 -11.04 1.06 -19.71
C GLU A 76 -11.73 2.12 -20.59
N ALA A 77 -11.45 3.41 -20.34
CA ALA A 77 -12.00 4.49 -21.16
C ALA A 77 -11.50 4.43 -22.60
N LEU A 78 -10.22 4.10 -22.82
CA LEU A 78 -9.68 3.93 -24.15
C LEU A 78 -10.32 2.73 -24.87
N ALA A 79 -10.50 1.63 -24.16
CA ALA A 79 -11.16 0.44 -24.73
C ALA A 79 -12.57 0.75 -25.19
N LYS A 80 -13.32 1.54 -24.43
CA LYS A 80 -14.69 1.95 -24.79
C LYS A 80 -14.72 2.86 -26.01
N ARG A 81 -13.69 3.68 -26.23
CA ARG A 81 -13.61 4.59 -27.39
C ARG A 81 -13.31 3.88 -28.71
N ARG A 82 -12.80 2.66 -28.66
CA ARG A 82 -12.42 1.89 -29.86
C ARG A 82 -13.59 1.14 -30.50
N VAL A 83 -14.73 1.19 -29.91
CA VAL A 83 -15.93 0.50 -30.43
C VAL A 83 -16.59 1.28 -31.57
#